data_70e0095da243e69fd95b779d5767348c
#
_entry.id   70e0095da243e69fd95b779d5767348c
#
_cell.length_a   1.000
_cell.length_b   1.000
_cell.length_c   1.000
_cell.angle_alpha   90.00
_cell.angle_beta   90.00
_cell.angle_gamma   90.00
#
_symmetry.space_group_name_H-M   'P 1'
#
loop_
_entity.id
_entity.type
_entity.pdbx_description
1 polymer ?
#
loop_
_entity_poly.entity_id
_entity_poly.type
_entity_poly.pdbx_seq_one_letter_code
_entity_poly.pdbx_strand_id
1 'polypeptide(L)'
;MDTRKRYIIGALLLLMASACGKMPINGDLDGRWQIMKIAYASGEEENPERAYYSVALHTINLMKVDVTSQTGNMEYTGDSLFVVMPISKVEDLLPFGMNGTEQRFGVKELTSKHLVLQSDYARLEFRKF
;
A
#
# COMPACT_ATOMS: atom_id res chain seq x y z
N MET A 1 -48.96 -6.55 -10.20
CA MET A 1 -47.96 -7.55 -10.58
C MET A 1 -46.70 -6.91 -11.17
N ASP A 2 -46.79 -5.94 -12.00
CA ASP A 2 -45.64 -5.28 -12.60
C ASP A 2 -44.78 -4.49 -11.61
N THR A 3 -45.40 -4.07 -10.51
CA THR A 3 -44.71 -3.34 -9.44
C THR A 3 -43.65 -4.17 -8.74
N ARG A 4 -43.87 -5.46 -8.53
CA ARG A 4 -42.91 -6.36 -7.88
C ARG A 4 -41.69 -6.62 -8.78
N LYS A 5 -41.87 -6.77 -10.08
CA LYS A 5 -40.79 -6.96 -11.03
C LYS A 5 -39.94 -5.71 -11.15
N ARG A 6 -40.52 -4.52 -11.09
CA ARG A 6 -39.78 -3.25 -11.12
C ARG A 6 -38.88 -3.07 -9.89
N TYR A 7 -39.35 -3.42 -8.70
CA TYR A 7 -38.54 -3.30 -7.47
C TYR A 7 -37.37 -4.29 -7.44
N ILE A 8 -37.55 -5.51 -7.93
CA ILE A 8 -36.49 -6.53 -8.00
C ILE A 8 -35.40 -6.11 -8.99
N ILE A 9 -35.76 -5.59 -10.14
CA ILE A 9 -34.80 -5.10 -11.14
C ILE A 9 -34.03 -3.88 -10.62
N GLY A 10 -34.72 -2.94 -9.95
CA GLY A 10 -34.08 -1.78 -9.36
C GLY A 10 -33.10 -2.15 -8.24
N ALA A 11 -33.45 -3.10 -7.38
CA ALA A 11 -32.58 -3.58 -6.33
C ALA A 11 -31.34 -4.31 -6.89
N LEU A 12 -31.50 -5.09 -7.95
CA LEU A 12 -30.42 -5.79 -8.60
C LEU A 12 -29.43 -4.83 -9.27
N LEU A 13 -29.93 -3.80 -9.93
CA LEU A 13 -29.10 -2.75 -10.56
C LEU A 13 -28.32 -1.95 -9.52
N LEU A 14 -28.91 -1.65 -8.37
CA LEU A 14 -28.24 -0.97 -7.26
C LEU A 14 -27.12 -1.83 -6.66
N LEU A 15 -27.34 -3.13 -6.50
CA LEU A 15 -26.32 -4.06 -6.03
C LEU A 15 -25.15 -4.19 -7.02
N MET A 16 -25.41 -4.25 -8.32
CA MET A 16 -24.39 -4.28 -9.34
C MET A 16 -23.58 -2.98 -9.40
N ALA A 17 -24.22 -1.83 -9.28
CA ALA A 17 -23.55 -0.54 -9.24
C ALA A 17 -22.65 -0.42 -8.00
N SER A 18 -23.06 -0.93 -6.84
CA SER A 18 -22.25 -0.96 -5.64
C SER A 18 -21.06 -1.91 -5.77
N ALA A 19 -21.25 -3.06 -6.42
CA ALA A 19 -20.18 -4.05 -6.62
C ALA A 19 -19.14 -3.61 -7.65
N CYS A 20 -19.53 -2.84 -8.68
CA CYS A 20 -18.61 -2.36 -9.71
C CYS A 20 -17.79 -1.15 -9.27
N GLY A 21 -18.17 -0.51 -8.17
CA GLY A 21 -17.75 0.85 -7.98
C GLY A 21 -16.44 1.07 -7.28
N LYS A 22 -15.99 0.32 -6.29
CA LYS A 22 -14.88 0.81 -5.46
C LYS A 22 -14.34 -0.22 -4.46
N MET A 23 -14.39 -1.50 -4.78
CA MET A 23 -13.77 -2.47 -3.89
C MET A 23 -12.25 -2.44 -4.08
N PRO A 24 -11.48 -2.05 -3.04
CA PRO A 24 -10.03 -2.13 -3.11
C PRO A 24 -9.63 -3.60 -3.24
N ILE A 25 -8.85 -3.94 -4.26
CA ILE A 25 -8.45 -5.33 -4.51
C ILE A 25 -7.48 -5.84 -3.46
N ASN A 26 -6.79 -4.94 -2.76
CA ASN A 26 -5.82 -5.28 -1.71
C ASN A 26 -6.38 -5.06 -0.29
N GLY A 27 -7.70 -4.91 -0.16
CA GLY A 27 -8.34 -4.70 1.13
C GLY A 27 -7.83 -3.45 1.84
N ASP A 28 -7.49 -3.58 3.11
CA ASP A 28 -7.02 -2.47 3.93
C ASP A 28 -5.65 -1.92 3.47
N LEU A 29 -4.90 -2.67 2.67
CA LEU A 29 -3.60 -2.21 2.18
C LEU A 29 -3.72 -1.07 1.18
N ASP A 30 -4.80 -1.01 0.40
CA ASP A 30 -4.99 0.07 -0.56
C ASP A 30 -5.09 1.43 0.11
N GLY A 31 -4.47 2.43 -0.49
CA GLY A 31 -4.49 3.80 -0.04
C GLY A 31 -3.10 4.37 0.20
N ARG A 32 -3.07 5.50 0.88
CA ARG A 32 -1.83 6.22 1.19
C ARG A 32 -1.42 5.97 2.64
N TRP A 33 -0.18 5.57 2.84
CA TRP A 33 0.40 5.24 4.13
C TRP A 33 1.57 6.15 4.44
N GLN A 34 1.54 6.83 5.57
CA GLN A 34 2.65 7.66 6.03
C GLN A 34 3.63 6.81 6.84
N ILE A 35 4.91 6.88 6.49
CA ILE A 35 5.95 6.23 7.28
C ILE A 35 6.12 7.01 8.59
N MET A 36 5.94 6.33 9.71
CA MET A 36 6.11 6.92 11.04
C MET A 36 7.47 6.59 11.62
N LYS A 37 8.01 5.41 11.31
CA LYS A 37 9.28 4.95 11.84
C LYS A 37 9.90 3.91 10.93
N ILE A 38 11.21 4.01 10.75
CA ILE A 38 12.03 2.97 10.12
C ILE A 38 13.03 2.49 11.17
N ALA A 39 12.93 1.21 11.54
CA ALA A 39 13.90 0.56 12.42
C ALA A 39 14.78 -0.35 11.57
N TYR A 40 16.03 0.03 11.38
CA TYR A 40 16.97 -0.73 10.56
C TYR A 40 17.49 -1.97 11.30
N ALA A 41 17.79 -3.02 10.56
CA ALA A 41 18.39 -4.23 11.12
C ALA A 41 19.72 -3.95 11.82
N SER A 42 20.42 -2.88 11.42
CA SER A 42 21.65 -2.39 12.07
C SER A 42 21.43 -1.86 13.49
N GLY A 43 20.18 -1.63 13.91
CA GLY A 43 19.82 -1.06 15.20
C GLY A 43 19.51 0.44 15.17
N GLU A 44 19.79 1.12 14.06
CA GLU A 44 19.47 2.53 13.91
C GLU A 44 17.97 2.72 13.67
N GLU A 45 17.45 3.88 14.07
CA GLU A 45 16.06 4.24 13.87
C GLU A 45 15.96 5.62 13.23
N GLU A 46 14.92 5.80 12.42
CA GLU A 46 14.62 7.05 11.74
C GLU A 46 13.12 7.32 11.79
N ASN A 47 12.76 8.60 11.94
CA ASN A 47 11.38 9.06 11.86
C ASN A 47 11.26 10.00 10.66
N PRO A 48 10.98 9.47 9.46
CA PRO A 48 10.92 10.31 8.26
C PRO A 48 9.80 11.34 8.34
N GLU A 49 10.05 12.51 7.78
CA GLU A 49 9.02 13.53 7.64
C GLU A 49 8.41 13.46 6.25
N ARG A 50 7.08 13.39 6.19
CA ARG A 50 6.30 13.45 4.96
C ARG A 50 6.76 12.46 3.88
N ALA A 51 7.01 11.22 4.30
CA ALA A 51 7.32 10.11 3.41
C ALA A 51 6.14 9.13 3.39
N TYR A 52 5.74 8.71 2.20
CA TYR A 52 4.50 7.94 2.00
C TYR A 52 4.71 6.78 1.04
N TYR A 53 3.98 5.70 1.29
CA TYR A 53 3.73 4.64 0.33
C TYR A 53 2.26 4.75 -0.08
N SER A 54 1.99 4.76 -1.38
CA SER A 54 0.63 4.73 -1.91
C SER A 54 0.43 3.45 -2.71
N VAL A 55 -0.61 2.70 -2.39
CA VAL A 55 -0.90 1.40 -2.99
C VAL A 55 -2.25 1.45 -3.66
N ALA A 56 -2.30 1.03 -4.93
CA ALA A 56 -3.53 0.86 -5.68
C ALA A 56 -3.32 -0.21 -6.75
N LEU A 57 -4.23 -1.19 -6.81
CA LEU A 57 -4.13 -2.29 -7.76
C LEU A 57 -2.79 -3.03 -7.60
N HIS A 58 -1.98 -3.09 -8.64
CA HIS A 58 -0.64 -3.70 -8.61
C HIS A 58 0.48 -2.66 -8.67
N THR A 59 0.16 -1.43 -8.31
CA THR A 59 1.09 -0.29 -8.40
C THR A 59 1.39 0.26 -7.00
N ILE A 60 2.63 0.62 -6.80
CA ILE A 60 3.08 1.29 -5.59
C ILE A 60 3.81 2.58 -5.96
N ASN A 61 3.53 3.64 -5.21
CA ASN A 61 4.25 4.91 -5.33
C ASN A 61 4.89 5.24 -3.99
N LEU A 62 6.18 5.56 -4.03
CA LEU A 62 6.95 6.02 -2.87
C LEU A 62 7.19 7.51 -3.06
N MET A 63 6.72 8.32 -2.14
CA MET A 63 6.83 9.78 -2.26
C MET A 63 7.37 10.39 -0.97
N LYS A 64 8.40 11.22 -1.11
CA LYS A 64 8.86 12.11 -0.05
C LYS A 64 8.69 13.53 -0.57
N VAL A 65 7.88 14.31 0.13
CA VAL A 65 7.47 15.65 -0.31
C VAL A 65 8.70 16.54 -0.54
N ASP A 66 8.71 17.22 -1.70
CA ASP A 66 9.76 18.12 -2.16
C ASP A 66 11.12 17.45 -2.45
N VAL A 67 11.20 16.12 -2.40
CA VAL A 67 12.45 15.39 -2.64
C VAL A 67 12.33 14.45 -3.83
N THR A 68 11.45 13.46 -3.76
CA THR A 68 11.39 12.41 -4.79
C THR A 68 10.04 11.74 -4.86
N SER A 69 9.74 11.18 -6.02
CA SER A 69 8.61 10.27 -6.24
C SER A 69 9.09 9.10 -7.09
N GLN A 70 8.87 7.89 -6.59
CA GLN A 70 9.26 6.64 -7.26
C GLN A 70 8.03 5.78 -7.47
N THR A 71 7.87 5.23 -8.65
CA THR A 71 6.73 4.38 -8.98
C THR A 71 7.21 2.99 -9.39
N GLY A 72 6.53 1.98 -8.93
CA GLY A 72 6.85 0.61 -9.25
C GLY A 72 5.63 -0.29 -9.21
N ASN A 73 5.88 -1.58 -9.19
CA ASN A 73 4.87 -2.63 -9.16
C ASN A 73 4.90 -3.33 -7.82
N MET A 74 3.76 -3.87 -7.41
CA MET A 74 3.70 -4.65 -6.18
C MET A 74 2.73 -5.82 -6.33
N GLU A 75 2.97 -6.84 -5.52
CA GLU A 75 2.09 -7.98 -5.38
C GLU A 75 1.87 -8.26 -3.91
N TYR A 76 0.61 -8.30 -3.50
CA TYR A 76 0.21 -8.53 -2.13
C TYR A 76 -0.49 -9.88 -2.02
N THR A 77 -0.03 -10.74 -1.11
CA THR A 77 -0.55 -12.09 -0.92
C THR A 77 -1.24 -12.29 0.44
N GLY A 78 -1.48 -11.23 1.20
CA GLY A 78 -2.08 -11.30 2.54
C GLY A 78 -1.06 -11.21 3.65
N ASP A 79 0.01 -11.99 3.60
CA ASP A 79 1.09 -11.98 4.59
C ASP A 79 2.41 -11.42 4.04
N SER A 80 2.49 -11.19 2.74
CA SER A 80 3.69 -10.72 2.07
C SER A 80 3.37 -9.62 1.06
N LEU A 81 4.30 -8.70 0.92
CA LEU A 81 4.27 -7.65 -0.09
C LEU A 81 5.58 -7.70 -0.87
N PHE A 82 5.51 -7.98 -2.16
CA PHE A 82 6.66 -7.97 -3.04
C PHE A 82 6.62 -6.71 -3.90
N VAL A 83 7.68 -5.89 -3.80
CA VAL A 83 7.79 -4.60 -4.46
C VAL A 83 8.90 -4.65 -5.49
N VAL A 84 8.61 -4.23 -6.71
CA VAL A 84 9.58 -4.13 -7.80
C VAL A 84 9.60 -2.70 -8.33
N MET A 85 10.77 -2.08 -8.28
CA MET A 85 11.00 -0.69 -8.70
C MET A 85 11.94 -0.69 -9.93
N PRO A 86 11.43 -1.03 -11.13
CA PRO A 86 12.29 -1.35 -12.28
C PRO A 86 13.09 -0.18 -12.84
N ILE A 87 12.66 1.04 -12.59
CA ILE A 87 13.32 2.25 -13.12
C ILE A 87 13.97 3.10 -12.03
N SER A 88 13.91 2.65 -10.77
CA SER A 88 14.48 3.40 -9.65
C SER A 88 15.92 2.98 -9.38
N LYS A 89 16.70 3.88 -8.80
CA LYS A 89 18.03 3.59 -8.27
C LYS A 89 17.92 3.25 -6.79
N VAL A 90 18.81 2.41 -6.30
CA VAL A 90 18.84 2.01 -4.89
C VAL A 90 18.95 3.23 -3.96
N GLU A 91 19.79 4.21 -4.33
CA GLU A 91 19.94 5.43 -3.53
C GLU A 91 18.64 6.18 -3.31
N ASP A 92 17.74 6.16 -4.30
CA ASP A 92 16.45 6.82 -4.22
C ASP A 92 15.43 6.03 -3.40
N LEU A 93 15.70 4.76 -3.12
CA LEU A 93 14.86 3.87 -2.33
C LEU A 93 15.26 3.82 -0.86
N LEU A 94 16.52 4.13 -0.54
CA LEU A 94 17.01 4.11 0.84
C LEU A 94 16.17 4.98 1.80
N PRO A 95 15.73 6.20 1.41
CA PRO A 95 14.88 7.02 2.30
C PRO A 95 13.53 6.40 2.65
N PHE A 96 13.12 5.38 1.89
CA PHE A 96 11.85 4.67 2.10
C PHE A 96 12.02 3.33 2.81
N GLY A 97 13.23 3.05 3.34
CA GLY A 97 13.49 1.79 4.04
C GLY A 97 13.68 0.58 3.12
N MET A 98 14.03 0.82 1.87
CA MET A 98 14.35 -0.23 0.90
C MET A 98 15.80 -0.14 0.48
N ASN A 99 16.49 -1.27 0.42
CA ASN A 99 17.89 -1.34 -0.02
C ASN A 99 18.08 -2.10 -1.34
N GLY A 100 17.04 -2.29 -2.09
CA GLY A 100 17.08 -2.95 -3.39
C GLY A 100 15.89 -2.58 -4.24
N THR A 101 16.03 -2.74 -5.55
CA THR A 101 14.94 -2.49 -6.52
C THR A 101 13.89 -3.60 -6.51
N GLU A 102 14.19 -4.72 -5.90
CA GLU A 102 13.25 -5.79 -5.59
C GLU A 102 13.27 -5.99 -4.07
N GLN A 103 12.15 -5.79 -3.43
CA GLN A 103 12.08 -5.87 -1.96
C GLN A 103 10.88 -6.70 -1.56
N ARG A 104 11.13 -7.72 -0.75
CA ARG A 104 10.07 -8.55 -0.17
C ARG A 104 9.87 -8.14 1.28
N PHE A 105 8.62 -7.83 1.61
CA PHE A 105 8.23 -7.51 2.99
C PHE A 105 7.28 -8.59 3.53
N GLY A 106 7.46 -8.94 4.80
CA GLY A 106 6.39 -9.57 5.56
C GLY A 106 5.42 -8.50 6.05
N VAL A 107 4.13 -8.78 5.95
CA VAL A 107 3.08 -7.89 6.49
C VAL A 107 2.84 -8.34 7.93
N LYS A 108 3.39 -7.60 8.89
CA LYS A 108 3.34 -7.97 10.32
C LYS A 108 2.09 -7.48 11.02
N GLU A 109 1.55 -6.37 10.55
CA GLU A 109 0.29 -5.81 11.02
C GLU A 109 -0.38 -5.08 9.88
N LEU A 110 -1.68 -5.27 9.71
CA LEU A 110 -2.48 -4.53 8.76
C LEU A 110 -3.89 -4.36 9.32
N THR A 111 -4.23 -3.11 9.59
CA THR A 111 -5.59 -2.68 9.95
C THR A 111 -6.00 -1.55 9.02
N SER A 112 -7.20 -1.01 9.20
CA SER A 112 -7.62 0.15 8.43
C SER A 112 -6.81 1.42 8.71
N LYS A 113 -6.01 1.42 9.80
CA LYS A 113 -5.27 2.61 10.25
C LYS A 113 -3.77 2.39 10.42
N HIS A 114 -3.32 1.16 10.61
CA HIS A 114 -1.93 0.83 10.90
C HIS A 114 -1.41 -0.25 9.97
N LEU A 115 -0.16 -0.11 9.57
CA LEU A 115 0.55 -1.08 8.74
C LEU A 115 1.97 -1.22 9.28
N VAL A 116 2.44 -2.47 9.39
CA VAL A 116 3.83 -2.76 9.70
C VAL A 116 4.37 -3.72 8.65
N LEU A 117 5.41 -3.29 7.96
CA LEU A 117 6.15 -4.09 6.99
C LEU A 117 7.54 -4.39 7.54
N GLN A 118 8.04 -5.58 7.26
CA GLN A 118 9.39 -5.97 7.69
C GLN A 118 10.10 -6.74 6.60
N SER A 119 11.32 -6.31 6.29
CA SER A 119 12.27 -7.00 5.43
C SER A 119 13.51 -7.38 6.24
N ASP A 120 14.50 -7.99 5.59
CA ASP A 120 15.81 -8.25 6.20
C ASP A 120 16.59 -6.97 6.51
N TYR A 121 16.23 -5.88 5.83
CA TYR A 121 16.90 -4.59 5.97
C TYR A 121 16.29 -3.71 7.05
N ALA A 122 14.96 -3.64 7.13
CA ALA A 122 14.27 -2.71 8.02
C ALA A 122 12.85 -3.14 8.35
N ARG A 123 12.36 -2.64 9.49
CA ARG A 123 10.96 -2.70 9.88
C ARG A 123 10.37 -1.30 9.73
N LEU A 124 9.27 -1.18 8.99
CA LEU A 124 8.60 0.08 8.71
C LEU A 124 7.24 0.09 9.38
N GLU A 125 6.98 1.14 10.14
CA GLU A 125 5.69 1.36 10.80
C GLU A 125 5.00 2.55 10.14
N PHE A 126 3.74 2.34 9.72
CA PHE A 126 2.95 3.32 8.99
C PHE A 126 1.63 3.60 9.68
N ARG A 127 1.10 4.77 9.42
CA ARG A 127 -0.30 5.09 9.70
C ARG A 127 -1.02 5.43 8.40
N LYS A 128 -2.32 5.14 8.36
CA LYS A 128 -3.15 5.54 7.22
C LYS A 128 -3.22 7.08 7.17
N PHE A 129 -2.98 7.58 5.99
CA PHE A 129 -2.98 9.02 5.76
C PHE A 129 -4.35 9.53 5.32
#